data_578be2cd3e19af3711a9fbe9e070e352
#
_entry.id   578be2cd3e19af3711a9fbe9e070e352
#
_cell.length_a   1.000
_cell.length_b   1.000
_cell.length_c   1.000
_cell.angle_alpha   90.00
_cell.angle_beta   90.00
_cell.angle_gamma   90.00
#
_symmetry.space_group_name_H-M   'P 1'
#
loop_
_entity.id
_entity.type
_entity.pdbx_description
1 polymer ?
#
loop_
_entity_poly.entity_id
_entity_poly.type
_entity_poly.pdbx_seq_one_letter_code
_entity_poly.pdbx_strand_id
1 'polypeptide(L)'
;MGQPVVHFEIGCRDRAKTAAFFSQLCGWKTQEAGPATMIDTGGGGINGHITALGHEPHHYVTIYIQVDDVPAYLDKAQKLGGKTLVPPVEIPTGTFAWFADPEGNTIGLWKPK
;
A
#
# COMPACT_ATOMS: atom_id res chain seq x y z
N MET A 1 1.18 6.63 -21.38
CA MET A 1 1.15 5.38 -20.61
C MET A 1 0.74 5.68 -19.17
N GLY A 2 -0.08 4.82 -18.61
CA GLY A 2 -0.47 4.97 -17.22
C GLY A 2 0.61 4.51 -16.25
N GLN A 3 0.53 4.96 -15.01
CA GLN A 3 1.41 4.51 -13.96
C GLN A 3 0.87 3.20 -13.39
N PRO A 4 1.71 2.16 -13.24
CA PRO A 4 1.21 0.84 -12.85
C PRO A 4 0.86 0.74 -11.37
N VAL A 5 -0.13 -0.10 -11.06
CA VAL A 5 -0.40 -0.54 -9.70
C VAL A 5 0.54 -1.71 -9.42
N VAL A 6 1.39 -1.59 -8.40
CA VAL A 6 2.46 -2.56 -8.16
C VAL A 6 2.40 -3.24 -6.80
N HIS A 7 1.51 -2.81 -5.91
CA HIS A 7 1.49 -3.32 -4.54
C HIS A 7 0.13 -3.08 -3.91
N PHE A 8 -0.27 -3.94 -2.97
CA PHE A 8 -1.47 -3.70 -2.17
C PHE A 8 -1.14 -3.78 -0.68
N GLU A 9 -1.98 -3.18 0.12
CA GLU A 9 -1.84 -3.21 1.57
C GLU A 9 -3.18 -3.52 2.21
N ILE A 10 -3.18 -4.47 3.14
CA ILE A 10 -4.37 -4.82 3.92
C ILE A 10 -4.10 -4.42 5.37
N GLY A 11 -4.95 -3.56 5.92
CA GLY A 11 -4.87 -3.16 7.31
C GLY A 11 -5.69 -4.09 8.18
N CYS A 12 -5.21 -4.35 9.40
CA CYS A 12 -5.90 -5.24 10.34
C CYS A 12 -5.41 -4.97 11.76
N ARG A 13 -6.05 -5.61 12.73
CA ARG A 13 -5.61 -5.56 14.11
C ARG A 13 -4.70 -6.75 14.47
N ASP A 14 -4.91 -7.90 13.84
CA ASP A 14 -4.17 -9.12 14.12
C ASP A 14 -3.60 -9.68 12.83
N ARG A 15 -2.30 -9.37 12.60
CA ARG A 15 -1.60 -9.78 11.38
C ARG A 15 -1.55 -11.29 11.20
N ALA A 16 -1.28 -12.02 12.28
CA ALA A 16 -1.15 -13.46 12.20
C ALA A 16 -2.47 -14.12 11.77
N LYS A 17 -3.56 -13.64 12.32
CA LYS A 17 -4.89 -14.16 11.99
C LYS A 17 -5.26 -13.86 10.54
N THR A 18 -5.00 -12.65 10.09
CA THR A 18 -5.30 -12.24 8.72
C THR A 18 -4.42 -13.00 7.72
N ALA A 19 -3.13 -13.14 8.01
CA ALA A 19 -2.21 -13.88 7.16
C ALA A 19 -2.63 -15.36 7.03
N ALA A 20 -3.00 -15.98 8.14
CA ALA A 20 -3.46 -17.37 8.13
C ALA A 20 -4.71 -17.53 7.29
N PHE A 21 -5.65 -16.60 7.40
CA PHE A 21 -6.87 -16.63 6.60
C PHE A 21 -6.58 -16.67 5.11
N PHE A 22 -5.76 -15.74 4.62
CA PHE A 22 -5.46 -15.66 3.18
C PHE A 22 -4.55 -16.80 2.71
N SER A 23 -3.64 -17.25 3.55
CA SER A 23 -2.80 -18.39 3.23
C SER A 23 -3.65 -19.65 3.02
N GLN A 24 -4.62 -19.88 3.89
CA GLN A 24 -5.50 -21.04 3.78
C GLN A 24 -6.50 -20.92 2.64
N LEU A 25 -7.06 -19.72 2.46
CA LEU A 25 -8.08 -19.49 1.42
C LEU A 25 -7.49 -19.45 0.02
N CYS A 26 -6.39 -18.73 -0.15
CA CYS A 26 -5.85 -18.38 -1.46
C CYS A 26 -4.48 -19.02 -1.76
N GLY A 27 -3.89 -19.68 -0.79
CA GLY A 27 -2.55 -20.26 -0.96
C GLY A 27 -1.43 -19.23 -1.01
N TRP A 28 -1.67 -18.02 -0.53
CA TRP A 28 -0.65 -16.97 -0.52
C TRP A 28 0.48 -17.36 0.44
N LYS A 29 1.71 -17.09 0.00
CA LYS A 29 2.88 -17.29 0.86
C LYS A 29 3.13 -16.02 1.66
N THR A 30 3.47 -16.19 2.93
CA THR A 30 3.66 -15.06 3.85
C THR A 30 5.05 -15.09 4.45
N GLN A 31 5.59 -13.92 4.75
CA GLN A 31 6.89 -13.78 5.38
C GLN A 31 6.88 -12.57 6.29
N GLU A 32 7.28 -12.76 7.56
CA GLU A 32 7.37 -11.64 8.49
C GLU A 32 8.51 -10.70 8.11
N ALA A 33 8.23 -9.40 8.13
CA ALA A 33 9.20 -8.37 7.76
C ALA A 33 8.99 -7.16 8.67
N GLY A 34 9.49 -7.22 9.90
CA GLY A 34 9.32 -6.15 10.88
C GLY A 34 7.85 -5.92 11.21
N PRO A 35 7.32 -4.71 11.02
CA PRO A 35 5.93 -4.40 11.38
C PRO A 35 4.91 -4.91 10.37
N ALA A 36 5.35 -5.57 9.30
CA ALA A 36 4.47 -6.04 8.25
C ALA A 36 4.65 -7.53 8.00
N THR A 37 3.62 -8.16 7.45
CA THR A 37 3.68 -9.51 6.91
C THR A 37 3.64 -9.39 5.39
N MET A 38 4.71 -9.76 4.72
CA MET A 38 4.80 -9.68 3.26
C MET A 38 4.01 -10.81 2.64
N ILE A 39 3.36 -10.52 1.53
CA ILE A 39 2.47 -11.44 0.82
C ILE A 39 3.00 -11.67 -0.59
N ASP A 40 3.21 -12.94 -0.94
CA ASP A 40 3.50 -13.36 -2.32
C ASP A 40 2.27 -14.10 -2.83
N THR A 41 1.54 -13.48 -3.75
CA THR A 41 0.32 -14.09 -4.30
C THR A 41 0.64 -15.13 -5.37
N GLY A 42 1.85 -15.09 -5.96
CA GLY A 42 2.20 -15.99 -7.04
C GLY A 42 1.45 -15.72 -8.33
N GLY A 43 1.62 -16.61 -9.30
CA GLY A 43 0.79 -16.60 -10.51
C GLY A 43 0.90 -15.36 -11.41
N GLY A 44 1.93 -14.54 -11.23
CA GLY A 44 2.09 -13.33 -12.04
C GLY A 44 1.26 -12.14 -11.58
N GLY A 45 0.54 -12.26 -10.47
CA GLY A 45 -0.20 -11.15 -9.89
C GLY A 45 0.68 -10.20 -9.08
N ILE A 46 0.08 -9.14 -8.59
CA ILE A 46 0.81 -8.21 -7.72
C ILE A 46 0.92 -8.78 -6.30
N ASN A 47 1.98 -8.39 -5.63
CA ASN A 47 2.21 -8.78 -4.24
C ASN A 47 1.88 -7.61 -3.31
N GLY A 48 1.87 -7.85 -2.02
CA GLY A 48 1.50 -6.81 -1.08
C GLY A 48 1.98 -7.13 0.32
N HIS A 49 1.35 -6.47 1.30
CA HIS A 49 1.63 -6.75 2.70
C HIS A 49 0.42 -6.52 3.57
N ILE A 50 0.47 -7.10 4.76
CA ILE A 50 -0.54 -6.95 5.80
C ILE A 50 0.14 -6.21 6.95
N THR A 51 -0.55 -5.23 7.53
CA THR A 51 0.00 -4.47 8.64
C THR A 51 -1.06 -4.17 9.69
N ALA A 52 -0.64 -4.15 10.96
CA ALA A 52 -1.47 -3.69 12.07
C ALA A 52 -1.05 -2.30 12.55
N LEU A 53 -0.13 -1.65 11.84
CA LEU A 53 0.35 -0.34 12.21
C LEU A 53 -0.69 0.73 11.94
N GLY A 54 -0.92 1.43 12.91
CA GLY A 54 -1.55 2.67 13.11
C GLY A 54 -2.17 3.42 11.96
N HIS A 55 -3.19 2.92 11.37
CA HIS A 55 -4.05 3.71 10.53
C HIS A 55 -5.47 3.53 11.04
N GLU A 56 -6.14 4.62 11.29
CA GLU A 56 -7.52 4.55 11.71
C GLU A 56 -8.43 4.88 10.54
N PRO A 57 -9.46 4.07 10.27
CA PRO A 57 -9.74 2.78 10.92
C PRO A 57 -8.71 1.69 10.54
N HIS A 58 -8.54 0.69 11.39
CA HIS A 58 -7.57 -0.38 11.14
C HIS A 58 -7.90 -1.25 9.93
N HIS A 59 -9.16 -1.35 9.57
CA HIS A 59 -9.61 -2.23 8.50
C HIS A 59 -9.72 -1.44 7.20
N TYR A 60 -8.77 -1.64 6.29
CA TYR A 60 -8.73 -0.95 5.01
C TYR A 60 -7.97 -1.78 3.98
N VAL A 61 -8.17 -1.47 2.73
CA VAL A 61 -7.37 -2.03 1.63
C VAL A 61 -6.92 -0.86 0.76
N THR A 62 -5.64 -0.78 0.48
CA THR A 62 -5.06 0.28 -0.32
C THR A 62 -4.17 -0.31 -1.40
N ILE A 63 -4.15 0.33 -2.56
CA ILE A 63 -3.23 -0.01 -3.64
C ILE A 63 -2.13 1.04 -3.71
N TYR A 64 -0.97 0.65 -4.28
CA TYR A 64 0.14 1.56 -4.50
C TYR A 64 0.42 1.70 -5.98
N ILE A 65 0.51 2.94 -6.43
CA ILE A 65 0.82 3.28 -7.81
C ILE A 65 2.29 3.67 -7.88
N GLN A 66 3.06 3.05 -8.75
CA GLN A 66 4.47 3.36 -8.89
C GLN A 66 4.67 4.62 -9.74
N VAL A 67 5.43 5.56 -9.21
CA VAL A 67 5.75 6.82 -9.88
C VAL A 67 7.23 7.12 -9.72
N ASP A 68 7.75 8.01 -10.54
CA ASP A 68 9.17 8.40 -10.50
C ASP A 68 9.42 9.64 -9.63
N ASP A 69 8.37 10.35 -9.24
CA ASP A 69 8.50 11.58 -8.45
C ASP A 69 7.29 11.73 -7.54
N VAL A 70 7.41 11.22 -6.31
CA VAL A 70 6.31 11.21 -5.35
C VAL A 70 5.80 12.61 -5.02
N PRO A 71 6.66 13.60 -4.69
CA PRO A 71 6.16 14.95 -4.41
C PRO A 71 5.40 15.58 -5.58
N ALA A 72 5.89 15.39 -6.81
CA ALA A 72 5.23 15.96 -7.98
C ALA A 72 3.83 15.38 -8.17
N TYR A 73 3.65 14.07 -7.92
CA TYR A 73 2.34 13.45 -8.04
C TYR A 73 1.39 13.88 -6.93
N LEU A 74 1.91 14.11 -5.71
CA LEU A 74 1.08 14.67 -4.63
C LEU A 74 0.58 16.07 -4.99
N ASP A 75 1.45 16.93 -5.52
CA ASP A 75 1.07 18.27 -5.94
C ASP A 75 0.01 18.23 -7.03
N LYS A 76 0.20 17.35 -8.01
CA LYS A 76 -0.75 17.20 -9.10
C LYS A 76 -2.09 16.66 -8.59
N ALA A 77 -2.06 15.72 -7.65
CA ALA A 77 -3.29 15.18 -7.06
C ALA A 77 -4.09 16.31 -6.37
N GLN A 78 -3.43 17.17 -5.62
CA GLN A 78 -4.09 18.29 -4.97
C GLN A 78 -4.70 19.26 -5.98
N LYS A 79 -4.00 19.55 -7.06
CA LYS A 79 -4.53 20.43 -8.12
C LYS A 79 -5.76 19.83 -8.80
N LEU A 80 -5.86 18.50 -8.81
CA LEU A 80 -6.99 17.80 -9.42
C LEU A 80 -8.12 17.47 -8.44
N GLY A 81 -8.06 18.02 -7.23
CA GLY A 81 -9.13 17.87 -6.24
C GLY A 81 -8.88 16.80 -5.17
N GLY A 82 -7.73 16.20 -5.17
CA GLY A 82 -7.33 15.26 -4.13
C GLY A 82 -6.70 15.96 -2.92
N LYS A 83 -6.20 15.17 -2.00
CA LYS A 83 -5.63 15.68 -0.75
C LYS A 83 -4.49 14.79 -0.29
N THR A 84 -3.38 15.37 0.14
CA THR A 84 -2.29 14.61 0.75
C THR A 84 -2.70 14.13 2.14
N LEU A 85 -2.61 12.82 2.37
CA LEU A 85 -2.89 12.22 3.67
C LEU A 85 -1.61 11.92 4.44
N VAL A 86 -0.61 11.37 3.77
CA VAL A 86 0.70 11.08 4.34
C VAL A 86 1.75 11.65 3.39
N PRO A 87 2.54 12.63 3.82
CA PRO A 87 3.61 13.17 2.97
C PRO A 87 4.69 12.12 2.73
N PRO A 88 5.62 12.35 1.79
CA PRO A 88 6.62 11.34 1.45
C PRO A 88 7.39 10.82 2.67
N VAL A 89 7.50 9.50 2.76
CA VAL A 89 8.24 8.79 3.82
C VAL A 89 9.27 7.90 3.16
N GLU A 90 10.53 8.08 3.53
CA GLU A 90 11.60 7.22 3.04
C GLU A 90 11.73 5.99 3.93
N ILE A 91 11.79 4.81 3.30
CA ILE A 91 12.08 3.54 3.97
C ILE A 91 13.23 2.88 3.20
N PRO A 92 13.84 1.81 3.74
CA PRO A 92 15.00 1.20 3.07
C PRO A 92 14.77 0.78 1.62
N THR A 93 13.56 0.41 1.24
CA THR A 93 13.26 -0.08 -0.11
C THR A 93 12.75 1.00 -1.06
N GLY A 94 12.46 2.20 -0.58
CA GLY A 94 11.96 3.27 -1.44
C GLY A 94 11.26 4.38 -0.68
N THR A 95 10.40 5.10 -1.37
CA THR A 95 9.62 6.21 -0.82
C THR A 95 8.15 5.97 -1.07
N PHE A 96 7.32 6.20 -0.06
CA PHE A 96 5.87 6.11 -0.24
C PHE A 96 5.17 7.37 0.28
N ALA A 97 3.94 7.56 -0.15
CA ALA A 97 3.06 8.60 0.33
C ALA A 97 1.61 8.15 0.14
N TRP A 98 0.69 8.80 0.80
CA TRP A 98 -0.75 8.52 0.65
C TRP A 98 -1.48 9.79 0.31
N PHE A 99 -2.46 9.66 -0.58
CA PHE A 99 -3.38 10.76 -0.90
C PHE A 99 -4.80 10.23 -0.94
N ALA A 100 -5.75 11.14 -0.82
CA ALA A 100 -7.16 10.84 -1.06
C ALA A 100 -7.54 11.35 -2.44
N ASP A 101 -8.32 10.55 -3.18
CA ASP A 101 -8.91 11.04 -4.42
C ASP A 101 -10.08 11.98 -4.10
N PRO A 102 -10.73 12.61 -5.10
CA PRO A 102 -11.83 13.56 -4.82
C PRO A 102 -13.00 12.96 -4.04
N GLU A 103 -13.17 11.64 -4.07
CA GLU A 103 -14.24 10.95 -3.32
C GLU A 103 -13.79 10.46 -1.95
N GLY A 104 -12.53 10.71 -1.59
CA GLY A 104 -12.00 10.32 -0.29
C GLY A 104 -11.35 8.94 -0.24
N ASN A 105 -11.15 8.27 -1.37
CA ASN A 105 -10.47 6.98 -1.38
C ASN A 105 -8.98 7.16 -1.11
N THR A 106 -8.44 6.36 -0.21
CA THR A 106 -7.02 6.39 0.14
C THR A 106 -6.21 5.57 -0.86
N ILE A 107 -5.22 6.20 -1.48
CA ILE A 107 -4.36 5.58 -2.48
C ILE A 107 -2.91 5.85 -2.12
N GLY A 108 -2.04 4.86 -2.29
CA GLY A 108 -0.61 5.00 -2.06
C GLY A 108 0.17 5.31 -3.33
N LEU A 109 1.24 6.07 -3.17
CA LEU A 109 2.25 6.27 -4.20
C LEU A 109 3.52 5.57 -3.75
N TRP A 110 4.25 5.02 -4.69
CA TRP A 110 5.47 4.28 -4.42
C TRP A 110 6.56 4.60 -5.44
N LYS A 111 7.76 4.85 -4.93
CA LYS A 111 8.95 4.94 -5.76
C LYS A 111 10.01 4.01 -5.17
N PRO A 112 10.38 2.92 -5.86
CA PRO A 112 11.45 2.04 -5.38
C PRO A 112 12.80 2.73 -5.45
N LYS A 113 13.72 2.28 -4.63
CA LYS A 113 15.10 2.78 -4.67
C LYS A 113 15.82 2.40 -5.94
#